data_3b32034649493f5bb4ed2cb8dba44411
#
_entry.id   3b32034649493f5bb4ed2cb8dba44411
#
_cell.length_a   1.000
_cell.length_b   1.000
_cell.length_c   1.000
_cell.angle_alpha   90.00
_cell.angle_beta   90.00
_cell.angle_gamma   90.00
#
_symmetry.space_group_name_H-M   'P 1'
#
loop_
_entity.id
_entity.type
_entity.pdbx_description
1 polymer ?
#
loop_
_entity_poly.entity_id
_entity_poly.type
_entity_poly.pdbx_seq_one_letter_code
_entity_poly.pdbx_strand_id
1 'polypeptide(L)'
;MKQNILFYLIALLFFPLYEMQAAHQPEFSTAGFYELANSGREVYSMNPAWRFHKGAATGAEATDFNDRNWKMVSLPDGIEYVPTEASGCINYQGEVWYRKHFTPADELKGKKLFLHFEAIMGKSKVFVNGNLLTEHFGGYLPVVVDVTDALNWETDNVIAVWADNSNDPSYPPGKAQDVLDYTYFGGIYRDCWLIAHRPVFITDPNFENEMAGGGLFVSYDKVSDTSAEIILKAHIRNDSKKNFKGVVEYELQQPDGTQAAFLNDVIQVRPGKAVTSKDKIMLKSPLLWSPEPPTLY
;
A
#
# COMPACT_ATOMS: atom_id res chain seq x y z
N MET A 1 -9.47 -50.20 64.37
CA MET A 1 -9.01 -48.89 63.95
C MET A 1 -8.27 -49.06 62.60
N LYS A 2 -8.90 -48.72 61.49
CA LYS A 2 -8.28 -48.78 60.18
C LYS A 2 -8.11 -47.33 59.70
N GLN A 3 -6.88 -46.88 59.57
CA GLN A 3 -6.53 -45.57 58.99
C GLN A 3 -6.62 -45.69 57.47
N ASN A 4 -7.50 -44.88 56.85
CA ASN A 4 -7.55 -44.72 55.42
C ASN A 4 -6.58 -43.58 55.04
N ILE A 5 -5.52 -43.91 54.32
CA ILE A 5 -4.62 -42.95 53.71
C ILE A 5 -5.19 -42.56 52.34
N LEU A 6 -5.61 -41.33 52.22
CA LEU A 6 -6.11 -40.74 50.95
C LEU A 6 -4.93 -40.22 50.13
N PHE A 7 -4.59 -40.89 49.05
CA PHE A 7 -3.61 -40.39 48.06
C PHE A 7 -4.26 -39.36 47.17
N TYR A 8 -3.82 -38.13 47.27
CA TYR A 8 -4.12 -37.08 46.28
C TYR A 8 -3.17 -37.26 45.07
N LEU A 9 -3.73 -37.67 43.95
CA LEU A 9 -3.03 -37.69 42.66
C LEU A 9 -3.07 -36.27 42.10
N ILE A 10 -1.94 -35.53 42.17
CA ILE A 10 -1.77 -34.25 41.47
C ILE A 10 -1.46 -34.60 40.01
N ALA A 11 -2.48 -34.50 39.16
CA ALA A 11 -2.29 -34.55 37.73
C ALA A 11 -1.68 -33.20 37.27
N LEU A 12 -0.38 -33.16 37.07
CA LEU A 12 0.31 -32.12 36.37
C LEU A 12 -0.13 -32.18 34.88
N LEU A 13 -1.09 -31.35 34.52
CA LEU A 13 -1.42 -31.07 33.12
C LEU A 13 -0.23 -30.33 32.50
N PHE A 14 0.63 -31.06 31.83
CA PHE A 14 1.55 -30.49 30.85
C PHE A 14 0.71 -29.99 29.69
N PHE A 15 0.35 -28.69 29.69
CA PHE A 15 0.00 -27.99 28.48
C PHE A 15 1.30 -27.84 27.71
N PRO A 16 1.44 -28.38 26.49
CA PRO A 16 2.51 -27.99 25.64
C PRO A 16 2.33 -26.49 25.41
N LEU A 17 3.30 -25.71 25.87
CA LEU A 17 3.50 -24.34 25.37
C LEU A 17 3.81 -24.50 23.88
N TYR A 18 2.77 -24.50 23.07
CA TYR A 18 2.92 -24.12 21.69
C TYR A 18 3.42 -22.68 21.73
N GLU A 19 4.73 -22.50 21.59
CA GLU A 19 5.24 -21.24 21.09
C GLU A 19 4.47 -20.98 19.79
N MET A 20 3.50 -20.10 19.87
CA MET A 20 2.97 -19.44 18.68
C MET A 20 4.15 -18.65 18.11
N GLN A 21 5.00 -19.29 17.34
CA GLN A 21 5.74 -18.60 16.31
C GLN A 21 4.67 -17.94 15.47
N ALA A 22 4.43 -16.67 15.76
CA ALA A 22 3.68 -15.82 14.85
C ALA A 22 4.42 -15.93 13.52
N ALA A 23 3.84 -16.69 12.61
CA ALA A 23 4.36 -16.80 11.26
C ALA A 23 4.44 -15.37 10.71
N HIS A 24 5.65 -14.87 10.50
CA HIS A 24 5.93 -13.57 9.93
C HIS A 24 5.65 -13.59 8.41
N GLN A 25 4.63 -14.29 8.00
CA GLN A 25 4.16 -14.20 6.62
C GLN A 25 3.32 -12.94 6.48
N PRO A 26 3.55 -12.13 5.44
CA PRO A 26 2.66 -11.01 5.13
C PRO A 26 1.24 -11.56 5.01
N GLU A 27 0.33 -11.03 5.80
CA GLU A 27 -1.08 -11.43 5.72
C GLU A 27 -1.64 -10.90 4.39
N PHE A 28 -2.20 -11.79 3.58
CA PHE A 28 -2.91 -11.40 2.37
C PHE A 28 -4.18 -10.64 2.76
N SER A 29 -4.33 -9.44 2.24
CA SER A 29 -5.49 -8.60 2.50
C SER A 29 -5.94 -7.91 1.22
N THR A 30 -7.25 -7.79 1.05
CA THR A 30 -7.88 -7.03 -0.04
C THR A 30 -8.39 -5.67 0.41
N ALA A 31 -8.21 -5.29 1.68
CA ALA A 31 -8.66 -4.00 2.20
C ALA A 31 -8.00 -2.85 1.43
N GLY A 32 -8.81 -1.98 0.83
CA GLY A 32 -8.35 -0.88 -0.03
C GLY A 32 -7.92 -1.29 -1.44
N PHE A 33 -7.84 -2.60 -1.73
CA PHE A 33 -7.52 -3.14 -3.05
C PHE A 33 -8.49 -4.26 -3.41
N TYR A 34 -8.93 -4.28 -4.65
CA TYR A 34 -9.77 -5.36 -5.16
C TYR A 34 -8.90 -6.53 -5.61
N GLU A 35 -9.21 -7.71 -5.12
CA GLU A 35 -8.67 -8.93 -5.68
C GLU A 35 -9.37 -9.22 -7.01
N LEU A 36 -8.60 -9.21 -8.09
CA LEU A 36 -9.08 -9.63 -9.40
C LEU A 36 -8.59 -11.04 -9.67
N ALA A 37 -9.50 -11.99 -9.76
CA ALA A 37 -9.18 -13.36 -10.08
C ALA A 37 -8.31 -13.42 -11.35
N ASN A 38 -7.21 -14.17 -11.29
CA ASN A 38 -6.24 -14.36 -12.38
C ASN A 38 -5.52 -13.09 -12.88
N SER A 39 -5.59 -11.98 -12.16
CA SER A 39 -4.93 -10.73 -12.54
C SER A 39 -3.39 -10.82 -12.52
N GLY A 40 -2.84 -11.76 -11.75
CA GLY A 40 -1.40 -11.88 -11.50
C GLY A 40 -0.85 -10.78 -10.60
N ARG A 41 -1.73 -10.00 -9.93
CA ARG A 41 -1.40 -9.06 -8.86
C ARG A 41 -1.75 -9.68 -7.52
N GLU A 42 -0.83 -9.62 -6.58
CA GLU A 42 -1.01 -10.06 -5.20
C GLU A 42 -0.74 -8.89 -4.26
N VAL A 43 -1.48 -8.83 -3.17
CA VAL A 43 -1.40 -7.74 -2.20
C VAL A 43 -1.25 -8.31 -0.81
N TYR A 44 -0.23 -7.87 -0.09
CA TYR A 44 0.10 -8.33 1.25
C TYR A 44 0.15 -7.15 2.21
N SER A 45 -0.49 -7.27 3.36
CA SER A 45 -0.41 -6.26 4.40
C SER A 45 0.99 -6.20 5.01
N MET A 46 1.56 -5.01 5.07
CA MET A 46 2.81 -4.72 5.74
C MET A 46 2.60 -3.99 7.08
N ASN A 47 1.35 -3.88 7.54
CA ASN A 47 0.99 -3.12 8.73
C ASN A 47 1.58 -3.63 10.05
N PRO A 48 1.68 -4.95 10.32
CA PRO A 48 2.12 -5.42 11.62
C PRO A 48 3.60 -5.23 11.91
N ALA A 49 3.96 -5.13 13.17
CA ALA A 49 5.31 -5.32 13.71
C ALA A 49 6.37 -4.33 13.20
N TRP A 50 6.05 -3.05 13.17
CA TRP A 50 7.04 -1.99 12.99
C TRP A 50 7.70 -1.61 14.31
N ARG A 51 9.00 -1.29 14.27
CA ARG A 51 9.72 -0.63 15.35
C ARG A 51 9.64 0.86 15.16
N PHE A 52 9.14 1.58 16.16
CA PHE A 52 8.90 3.02 16.13
C PHE A 52 9.80 3.76 17.10
N HIS A 53 10.37 4.88 16.64
CA HIS A 53 11.13 5.82 17.44
C HIS A 53 10.67 7.26 17.17
N LYS A 54 10.40 7.99 18.24
CA LYS A 54 10.02 9.40 18.18
C LYS A 54 11.26 10.25 18.38
N GLY A 55 11.58 11.09 17.41
CA GLY A 55 12.75 11.94 17.39
C GLY A 55 13.85 11.45 16.43
N ALA A 56 14.96 12.16 16.41
CA ALA A 56 16.13 11.84 15.58
C ALA A 56 16.78 10.52 16.00
N ALA A 57 17.24 9.75 15.03
CA ALA A 57 17.99 8.52 15.24
C ALA A 57 19.04 8.39 14.12
N THR A 58 20.22 8.94 14.35
CA THR A 58 21.31 8.92 13.39
C THR A 58 21.74 7.50 13.05
N GLY A 59 21.79 7.17 11.76
CA GLY A 59 22.16 5.84 11.26
C GLY A 59 21.03 4.82 11.28
N ALA A 60 19.77 5.23 11.59
CA ALA A 60 18.65 4.31 11.67
C ALA A 60 18.24 3.69 10.32
N GLU A 61 18.77 4.17 9.22
CA GLU A 61 18.67 3.56 7.89
C GLU A 61 19.50 2.28 7.73
N ALA A 62 20.58 2.13 8.52
CA ALA A 62 21.50 1.01 8.39
C ALA A 62 20.90 -0.32 8.87
N THR A 63 21.30 -1.40 8.23
CA THR A 63 20.79 -2.75 8.54
C THR A 63 21.20 -3.24 9.91
N ASP A 64 22.39 -2.86 10.38
CA ASP A 64 22.98 -3.24 11.67
C ASP A 64 22.58 -2.32 12.83
N PHE A 65 21.77 -1.31 12.57
CA PHE A 65 21.26 -0.42 13.62
C PHE A 65 20.43 -1.20 14.65
N ASN A 66 20.71 -0.97 15.93
CA ASN A 66 20.05 -1.67 17.02
C ASN A 66 18.72 -0.99 17.40
N ASP A 67 17.62 -1.50 16.89
CA ASP A 67 16.25 -1.04 17.16
C ASP A 67 15.48 -1.88 18.18
N ARG A 68 16.14 -2.83 18.89
CA ARG A 68 15.48 -3.80 19.80
C ARG A 68 14.67 -3.13 20.90
N ASN A 69 15.08 -1.94 21.33
CA ASN A 69 14.41 -1.18 22.40
C ASN A 69 13.36 -0.19 21.86
N TRP A 70 13.15 -0.13 20.57
CA TRP A 70 12.11 0.72 20.00
C TRP A 70 10.72 0.15 20.27
N LYS A 71 9.74 1.05 20.38
CA LYS A 71 8.34 0.67 20.59
C LYS A 71 7.84 -0.16 19.41
N MET A 72 7.19 -1.31 19.68
CA MET A 72 6.48 -2.05 18.64
C MET A 72 5.15 -1.40 18.36
N VAL A 73 4.87 -1.13 17.09
CA VAL A 73 3.60 -0.57 16.62
C VAL A 73 3.07 -1.35 15.42
N SER A 74 1.79 -1.20 15.15
CA SER A 74 1.16 -1.61 13.89
C SER A 74 0.66 -0.37 13.16
N LEU A 75 0.75 -0.36 11.84
CA LEU A 75 0.15 0.68 11.01
C LEU A 75 -1.37 0.45 10.90
N PRO A 76 -2.17 1.49 10.69
CA PRO A 76 -1.81 2.92 10.74
C PRO A 76 -1.32 3.38 12.13
N ASP A 77 -0.30 4.25 12.16
CA ASP A 77 0.22 4.83 13.40
C ASP A 77 0.36 6.36 13.28
N GLY A 78 -0.34 7.08 14.15
CA GLY A 78 -0.43 8.54 14.12
C GLY A 78 0.56 9.24 15.05
N ILE A 79 1.60 8.57 15.53
CA ILE A 79 2.62 9.03 16.50
C ILE A 79 2.05 9.19 17.90
N GLU A 80 0.94 9.92 18.07
CA GLU A 80 0.29 10.18 19.33
C GLU A 80 -1.22 9.92 19.26
N TYR A 81 -1.76 9.41 20.35
CA TYR A 81 -3.21 9.33 20.55
C TYR A 81 -3.69 10.62 21.19
N VAL A 82 -4.66 11.27 20.57
CA VAL A 82 -5.30 12.47 21.08
C VAL A 82 -6.75 12.16 21.47
N PRO A 83 -7.37 12.94 22.37
CA PRO A 83 -8.79 12.75 22.72
C PRO A 83 -9.71 12.84 21.52
N THR A 84 -10.86 12.18 21.58
CA THR A 84 -11.85 12.14 20.46
C THR A 84 -12.34 13.54 20.06
N GLU A 85 -12.42 14.47 21.03
CA GLU A 85 -12.84 15.86 20.80
C GLU A 85 -11.66 16.80 20.51
N ALA A 86 -10.53 16.26 20.05
CA ALA A 86 -9.29 17.03 19.89
C ALA A 86 -9.20 17.78 18.55
N SER A 87 -10.32 18.11 17.92
CA SER A 87 -10.31 18.90 16.67
C SER A 87 -9.51 20.19 16.86
N GLY A 88 -8.53 20.43 15.97
CA GLY A 88 -7.60 21.54 16.08
C GLY A 88 -6.53 21.40 17.18
N CYS A 89 -6.41 20.25 17.84
CA CYS A 89 -5.30 19.98 18.75
C CYS A 89 -3.97 19.93 18.02
N ILE A 90 -2.97 20.57 18.63
CA ILE A 90 -1.58 20.44 18.22
C ILE A 90 -1.05 19.13 18.81
N ASN A 91 -0.59 18.24 17.95
CA ASN A 91 0.11 17.03 18.32
C ASN A 91 1.62 17.15 18.04
N TYR A 92 2.37 16.07 18.25
CA TYR A 92 3.80 16.07 17.99
C TYR A 92 4.14 16.50 16.56
N GLN A 93 5.12 17.40 16.47
CA GLN A 93 5.74 17.79 15.21
C GLN A 93 7.25 17.54 15.29
N GLY A 94 7.80 16.95 14.24
CA GLY A 94 9.23 16.63 14.15
C GLY A 94 9.49 15.26 13.57
N GLU A 95 10.75 14.84 13.70
CA GLU A 95 11.24 13.60 13.12
C GLU A 95 10.71 12.37 13.85
N VAL A 96 10.42 11.32 13.09
CA VAL A 96 10.13 9.98 13.58
C VAL A 96 10.77 8.94 12.66
N TRP A 97 11.01 7.76 13.19
CA TRP A 97 11.52 6.62 12.47
C TRP A 97 10.66 5.40 12.67
N TYR A 98 10.46 4.67 11.57
CA TYR A 98 9.83 3.35 11.55
C TYR A 98 10.80 2.36 10.93
N ARG A 99 10.94 1.18 11.52
CA ARG A 99 11.76 0.10 10.97
C ARG A 99 10.97 -1.19 10.97
N LYS A 100 11.03 -1.92 9.87
CA LYS A 100 10.40 -3.24 9.74
C LYS A 100 11.40 -4.25 9.24
N HIS A 101 11.46 -5.36 9.95
CA HIS A 101 12.23 -6.53 9.57
C HIS A 101 11.32 -7.54 8.90
N PHE A 102 11.70 -8.08 7.76
CA PHE A 102 10.93 -9.12 7.09
C PHE A 102 11.76 -9.92 6.10
N THR A 103 11.34 -11.17 5.87
CA THR A 103 11.88 -12.02 4.81
C THR A 103 10.80 -12.24 3.77
N PRO A 104 11.03 -11.90 2.49
CA PRO A 104 10.03 -12.12 1.44
C PRO A 104 9.81 -13.61 1.23
N ALA A 105 8.58 -14.01 0.93
CA ALA A 105 8.24 -15.39 0.59
C ALA A 105 8.84 -15.78 -0.77
N ASP A 106 9.27 -17.02 -0.91
CA ASP A 106 9.93 -17.52 -2.14
C ASP A 106 9.04 -17.41 -3.38
N GLU A 107 7.73 -17.47 -3.21
CA GLU A 107 6.73 -17.33 -4.28
C GLU A 107 6.74 -15.95 -4.95
N LEU A 108 7.34 -14.98 -4.31
CA LEU A 108 7.50 -13.62 -4.83
C LEU A 108 8.72 -13.48 -5.75
N LYS A 109 9.63 -14.47 -5.77
CA LYS A 109 10.83 -14.44 -6.62
C LYS A 109 10.45 -14.29 -8.11
N GLY A 110 11.10 -13.33 -8.75
CA GLY A 110 10.87 -13.04 -10.18
C GLY A 110 9.62 -12.21 -10.48
N LYS A 111 8.89 -11.78 -9.46
CA LYS A 111 7.82 -10.78 -9.58
C LYS A 111 8.37 -9.37 -9.44
N LYS A 112 7.61 -8.40 -9.90
CA LYS A 112 7.84 -6.98 -9.65
C LYS A 112 7.20 -6.62 -8.32
N LEU A 113 7.95 -5.99 -7.42
CA LEU A 113 7.53 -5.76 -6.04
C LEU A 113 7.54 -4.26 -5.72
N PHE A 114 6.42 -3.77 -5.20
CA PHE A 114 6.28 -2.39 -4.77
C PHE A 114 5.85 -2.33 -3.30
N LEU A 115 6.51 -1.48 -2.52
CA LEU A 115 5.93 -0.98 -1.27
C LEU A 115 4.99 0.16 -1.62
N HIS A 116 3.78 0.09 -1.12
CA HIS A 116 2.76 1.11 -1.31
C HIS A 116 2.29 1.60 0.06
N PHE A 117 2.78 2.75 0.47
CA PHE A 117 2.26 3.47 1.62
C PHE A 117 1.11 4.34 1.13
N GLU A 118 -0.09 4.17 1.64
CA GLU A 118 -1.24 4.99 1.24
C GLU A 118 -1.07 6.46 1.59
N ALA A 119 -0.35 6.76 2.67
CA ALA A 119 0.20 8.07 2.98
C ALA A 119 1.22 8.03 4.11
N ILE A 120 2.19 8.94 4.05
CA ILE A 120 3.13 9.27 5.13
C ILE A 120 3.06 10.79 5.31
N MET A 121 2.80 11.28 6.52
CA MET A 121 2.60 12.72 6.73
C MET A 121 3.93 13.48 6.69
N GLY A 122 3.95 14.53 5.87
CA GLY A 122 5.05 15.49 5.82
C GLY A 122 6.14 15.13 4.81
N LYS A 123 7.40 15.30 5.20
CA LYS A 123 8.54 14.79 4.42
C LYS A 123 8.80 13.36 4.81
N SER A 124 9.18 12.55 3.85
CA SER A 124 9.56 11.17 4.16
C SER A 124 10.69 10.66 3.27
N LYS A 125 11.44 9.71 3.80
CA LYS A 125 12.49 8.96 3.12
C LYS A 125 12.27 7.49 3.38
N VAL A 126 12.30 6.68 2.34
CA VAL A 126 12.16 5.23 2.45
C VAL A 126 13.47 4.57 2.04
N PHE A 127 14.01 3.79 2.95
CA PHE A 127 15.24 3.02 2.77
C PHE A 127 14.90 1.53 2.79
N VAL A 128 15.60 0.78 1.96
CA VAL A 128 15.60 -0.68 2.03
C VAL A 128 17.04 -1.15 2.11
N ASN A 129 17.35 -1.93 3.12
CA ASN A 129 18.70 -2.45 3.38
C ASN A 129 19.78 -1.36 3.37
N GLY A 130 19.49 -0.21 3.98
CA GLY A 130 20.39 0.95 4.08
C GLY A 130 20.42 1.85 2.85
N ASN A 131 19.81 1.47 1.74
CA ASN A 131 19.79 2.25 0.50
C ASN A 131 18.54 3.14 0.45
N LEU A 132 18.72 4.44 0.22
CA LEU A 132 17.63 5.36 -0.02
C LEU A 132 16.98 5.05 -1.39
N LEU A 133 15.70 4.70 -1.40
CA LEU A 133 14.96 4.42 -2.62
C LEU A 133 14.08 5.57 -3.08
N THR A 134 13.50 6.33 -2.14
CA THR A 134 12.68 7.49 -2.48
C THR A 134 12.66 8.54 -1.39
N GLU A 135 12.42 9.78 -1.79
CA GLU A 135 12.03 10.90 -0.95
C GLU A 135 10.65 11.41 -1.41
N HIS A 136 9.81 11.78 -0.48
CA HIS A 136 8.47 12.27 -0.78
C HIS A 136 8.14 13.50 0.08
N PHE A 137 7.38 14.43 -0.50
CA PHE A 137 6.93 15.67 0.13
C PHE A 137 5.41 15.78 0.01
N GLY A 138 4.75 15.93 1.13
CA GLY A 138 3.30 15.98 1.23
C GLY A 138 2.76 14.87 2.12
N GLY A 139 1.48 14.95 2.48
CA GLY A 139 0.93 14.03 3.48
C GLY A 139 -0.26 13.19 3.00
N TYR A 140 -0.74 13.39 1.78
CA TYR A 140 -2.06 12.87 1.37
C TYR A 140 -2.03 11.92 0.17
N LEU A 141 -0.95 11.92 -0.59
CA LEU A 141 -0.77 11.03 -1.73
C LEU A 141 0.00 9.77 -1.33
N PRO A 142 -0.22 8.66 -2.03
CA PRO A 142 0.56 7.44 -1.82
C PRO A 142 2.05 7.64 -2.10
N VAL A 143 2.87 6.95 -1.31
CA VAL A 143 4.31 6.80 -1.55
C VAL A 143 4.55 5.39 -2.06
N VAL A 144 4.84 5.27 -3.36
CA VAL A 144 5.01 3.96 -4.02
C VAL A 144 6.48 3.78 -4.38
N VAL A 145 7.05 2.66 -3.95
CA VAL A 145 8.49 2.40 -4.04
C VAL A 145 8.74 1.05 -4.67
N ASP A 146 9.46 1.02 -5.79
CA ASP A 146 9.94 -0.24 -6.37
C ASP A 146 11.06 -0.83 -5.52
N VAL A 147 10.81 -1.99 -4.95
CA VAL A 147 11.77 -2.70 -4.08
C VAL A 147 12.30 -3.99 -4.70
N THR A 148 11.97 -4.25 -5.95
CA THR A 148 12.27 -5.53 -6.64
C THR A 148 13.73 -5.93 -6.52
N ASP A 149 14.65 -5.00 -6.82
CA ASP A 149 16.09 -5.26 -6.83
C ASP A 149 16.78 -4.93 -5.52
N ALA A 150 16.03 -4.39 -4.54
CA ALA A 150 16.58 -3.96 -3.25
C ALA A 150 16.45 -5.04 -2.15
N LEU A 151 15.69 -6.11 -2.42
CA LEU A 151 15.42 -7.16 -1.44
C LEU A 151 16.45 -8.29 -1.51
N ASN A 152 16.87 -8.74 -0.33
CA ASN A 152 17.59 -9.99 -0.11
C ASN A 152 16.58 -11.13 0.03
N TRP A 153 16.83 -12.25 -0.63
CA TRP A 153 15.89 -13.38 -0.64
C TRP A 153 16.20 -14.46 0.40
N GLU A 154 17.43 -14.48 0.91
CA GLU A 154 17.94 -15.52 1.83
C GLU A 154 18.15 -15.00 3.24
N THR A 155 18.04 -13.70 3.44
CA THR A 155 18.28 -13.04 4.71
C THR A 155 17.18 -12.05 5.04
N ASP A 156 17.13 -11.63 6.29
CA ASP A 156 16.25 -10.57 6.75
C ASP A 156 16.49 -9.26 5.98
N ASN A 157 15.41 -8.56 5.67
CA ASN A 157 15.44 -7.23 5.09
C ASN A 157 14.99 -6.20 6.10
N VAL A 158 15.56 -5.02 6.00
CA VAL A 158 15.17 -3.87 6.81
C VAL A 158 14.59 -2.79 5.91
N ILE A 159 13.30 -2.49 6.10
CA ILE A 159 12.67 -1.28 5.59
C ILE A 159 12.78 -0.24 6.70
N ALA A 160 13.42 0.89 6.42
CA ALA A 160 13.48 2.02 7.33
C ALA A 160 12.77 3.22 6.69
N VAL A 161 11.90 3.88 7.46
CA VAL A 161 11.18 5.07 7.03
C VAL A 161 11.48 6.19 8.01
N TRP A 162 12.09 7.25 7.53
CA TRP A 162 12.17 8.54 8.22
C TRP A 162 10.98 9.39 7.78
N ALA A 163 10.32 10.05 8.71
CA ALA A 163 9.27 11.00 8.42
C ALA A 163 9.39 12.23 9.35
N ASP A 164 9.00 13.40 8.84
CA ASP A 164 8.98 14.66 9.57
C ASP A 164 7.72 15.45 9.21
N ASN A 165 6.85 15.66 10.18
CA ASN A 165 5.61 16.41 10.04
C ASN A 165 5.69 17.85 10.54
N SER A 166 6.89 18.40 10.68
CA SER A 166 7.09 19.82 11.03
C SER A 166 6.38 20.74 10.04
N ASN A 167 5.98 21.91 10.51
CA ASN A 167 5.32 22.92 9.67
C ASN A 167 6.20 23.33 8.50
N ASP A 168 5.70 23.14 7.30
CA ASP A 168 6.39 23.53 6.07
C ASP A 168 5.38 24.07 5.03
N PRO A 169 5.47 25.35 4.62
CA PRO A 169 4.53 25.94 3.68
C PRO A 169 4.74 25.47 2.22
N SER A 170 5.81 24.73 1.93
CA SER A 170 6.18 24.37 0.56
C SER A 170 5.41 23.18 -0.01
N TYR A 171 4.71 22.40 0.83
CA TYR A 171 3.87 21.25 0.43
C TYR A 171 2.64 21.11 1.33
N PRO A 172 1.56 20.45 0.88
CA PRO A 172 0.35 20.23 1.68
C PRO A 172 0.62 19.45 3.00
N PRO A 173 -0.01 19.86 4.12
CA PRO A 173 -1.10 20.82 4.24
C PRO A 173 -0.69 22.30 4.07
N GLY A 174 0.60 22.64 4.13
CA GLY A 174 1.09 23.99 3.82
C GLY A 174 0.79 25.05 4.90
N LYS A 175 0.13 24.68 5.99
CA LYS A 175 -0.23 25.52 7.12
C LYS A 175 0.24 24.90 8.41
N ALA A 176 0.60 25.75 9.37
CA ALA A 176 0.93 25.31 10.71
C ALA A 176 -0.28 24.71 11.42
N GLN A 177 -0.08 23.73 12.31
CA GLN A 177 -1.17 23.05 13.02
C GLN A 177 -2.01 24.02 13.88
N ASP A 178 -1.38 25.06 14.43
CA ASP A 178 -2.03 26.05 15.30
C ASP A 178 -2.99 27.00 14.57
N VAL A 179 -2.98 27.02 13.23
CA VAL A 179 -3.90 27.83 12.43
C VAL A 179 -4.92 26.98 11.66
N LEU A 180 -4.94 25.66 11.90
CA LEU A 180 -5.91 24.75 11.31
C LEU A 180 -7.04 24.47 12.30
N ASP A 181 -8.24 24.28 11.77
CA ASP A 181 -9.43 23.88 12.53
C ASP A 181 -9.64 22.36 12.58
N TYR A 182 -8.64 21.61 12.15
CA TYR A 182 -8.61 20.14 12.23
C TYR A 182 -7.23 19.66 12.67
N THR A 183 -7.20 18.48 13.28
CA THR A 183 -5.96 17.79 13.64
C THR A 183 -5.49 16.92 12.47
N TYR A 184 -4.21 16.99 12.13
CA TYR A 184 -3.59 16.00 11.26
C TYR A 184 -2.49 15.25 12.01
N PHE A 185 -2.40 13.95 11.76
CA PHE A 185 -1.47 13.07 12.44
C PHE A 185 -0.17 12.94 11.63
N GLY A 186 0.97 12.90 12.33
CA GLY A 186 2.25 12.57 11.73
C GLY A 186 2.42 11.06 11.51
N GLY A 187 3.57 10.68 10.98
CA GLY A 187 3.96 9.28 10.80
C GLY A 187 3.28 8.58 9.62
N ILE A 188 3.31 7.25 9.64
CA ILE A 188 2.64 6.40 8.65
C ILE A 188 1.19 6.17 9.12
N TYR A 189 0.33 7.13 8.86
CA TYR A 189 -1.02 7.20 9.41
C TYR A 189 -2.09 6.48 8.58
N ARG A 190 -1.66 5.81 7.50
CA ARG A 190 -2.47 4.91 6.66
C ARG A 190 -1.77 3.58 6.46
N ASP A 191 -2.41 2.69 5.72
CA ASP A 191 -1.92 1.34 5.50
C ASP A 191 -0.65 1.31 4.64
N CYS A 192 0.13 0.24 4.83
CA CYS A 192 1.28 -0.11 4.00
C CYS A 192 1.07 -1.50 3.40
N TRP A 193 1.29 -1.63 2.11
CA TRP A 193 1.11 -2.85 1.33
C TRP A 193 2.39 -3.23 0.60
N LEU A 194 2.65 -4.54 0.48
CA LEU A 194 3.57 -5.08 -0.51
C LEU A 194 2.73 -5.58 -1.68
N ILE A 195 2.88 -4.96 -2.84
CA ILE A 195 2.15 -5.31 -4.05
C ILE A 195 3.10 -6.04 -5.00
N ALA A 196 2.73 -7.26 -5.37
CA ALA A 196 3.48 -8.08 -6.31
C ALA A 196 2.76 -8.18 -7.65
N HIS A 197 3.48 -7.92 -8.73
CA HIS A 197 3.01 -8.04 -10.10
C HIS A 197 3.82 -9.05 -10.88
N ARG A 198 3.24 -9.61 -11.94
CA ARG A 198 4.03 -10.22 -13.01
C ARG A 198 4.93 -9.17 -13.65
N PRO A 199 6.04 -9.56 -14.31
CA PRO A 199 6.95 -8.59 -14.93
C PRO A 199 6.32 -7.73 -16.03
N VAL A 200 5.16 -8.10 -16.54
CA VAL A 200 4.34 -7.26 -17.44
C VAL A 200 3.04 -6.93 -16.69
N PHE A 201 2.79 -5.66 -16.48
CA PHE A 201 1.72 -5.21 -15.58
C PHE A 201 1.16 -3.85 -15.99
N ILE A 202 -0.07 -3.58 -15.55
CA ILE A 202 -0.64 -2.22 -15.55
C ILE A 202 0.04 -1.46 -14.41
N THR A 203 0.60 -0.29 -14.72
CA THR A 203 1.43 0.48 -13.80
C THR A 203 0.63 1.12 -12.66
N ASP A 204 1.34 1.54 -11.62
CA ASP A 204 0.77 2.41 -10.60
C ASP A 204 0.87 3.87 -11.06
N PRO A 205 -0.23 4.66 -11.04
CA PRO A 205 -0.21 6.04 -11.54
C PRO A 205 0.67 6.98 -10.70
N ASN A 206 0.81 6.73 -9.39
CA ASN A 206 1.66 7.56 -8.53
C ASN A 206 3.14 7.26 -8.75
N PHE A 207 3.49 5.99 -9.02
CA PHE A 207 4.86 5.59 -9.30
C PHE A 207 5.34 6.09 -10.67
N GLU A 208 4.54 5.89 -11.73
CA GLU A 208 4.90 6.30 -13.09
C GLU A 208 4.87 7.82 -13.28
N ASN A 209 4.09 8.53 -12.47
CA ASN A 209 3.94 9.99 -12.51
C ASN A 209 3.60 10.55 -13.91
N GLU A 210 2.82 9.80 -14.69
CA GLU A 210 2.35 10.19 -16.01
C GLU A 210 1.13 11.10 -15.90
N MET A 211 1.20 12.31 -16.45
CA MET A 211 0.10 13.28 -16.41
C MET A 211 -1.13 12.75 -17.17
N ALA A 212 -2.28 12.69 -16.49
CA ALA A 212 -3.54 12.15 -17.03
C ALA A 212 -3.35 10.77 -17.70
N GLY A 213 -2.51 9.95 -17.07
CA GLY A 213 -2.12 8.63 -17.51
C GLY A 213 -1.56 7.84 -16.33
N GLY A 214 -0.81 6.77 -16.63
CA GLY A 214 -0.36 5.82 -15.61
C GLY A 214 -1.53 4.95 -15.10
N GLY A 215 -1.30 3.69 -14.80
CA GLY A 215 -2.35 2.79 -14.37
C GLY A 215 -3.50 2.67 -15.37
N LEU A 216 -4.71 2.57 -14.82
CA LEU A 216 -5.96 2.68 -15.57
C LEU A 216 -6.52 4.10 -15.36
N PHE A 217 -6.60 4.88 -16.43
CA PHE A 217 -7.17 6.21 -16.42
C PHE A 217 -8.49 6.21 -17.20
N VAL A 218 -9.56 6.66 -16.56
CA VAL A 218 -10.91 6.72 -17.11
C VAL A 218 -11.34 8.19 -17.18
N SER A 219 -11.85 8.59 -18.33
CA SER A 219 -12.46 9.92 -18.50
C SER A 219 -13.75 9.81 -19.32
N TYR A 220 -14.56 10.84 -19.24
CA TYR A 220 -15.89 10.87 -19.87
C TYR A 220 -15.99 12.03 -20.84
N ASP A 221 -16.70 11.84 -21.94
CA ASP A 221 -17.08 12.87 -22.89
C ASP A 221 -18.55 12.70 -23.30
N LYS A 222 -19.21 13.81 -23.64
CA LYS A 222 -20.60 13.82 -24.16
C LYS A 222 -21.59 13.01 -23.31
N VAL A 223 -21.54 13.20 -22.00
CA VAL A 223 -22.44 12.52 -21.07
C VAL A 223 -23.84 13.14 -21.11
N SER A 224 -24.86 12.31 -21.33
CA SER A 224 -26.28 12.64 -21.32
C SER A 224 -27.12 11.45 -20.88
N ASP A 225 -28.41 11.64 -20.68
CA ASP A 225 -29.38 10.56 -20.36
C ASP A 225 -29.49 9.49 -21.45
N THR A 226 -29.10 9.85 -22.69
CA THR A 226 -29.21 8.94 -23.83
C THR A 226 -27.90 8.25 -24.19
N SER A 227 -26.77 8.85 -23.83
CA SER A 227 -25.46 8.29 -24.17
C SER A 227 -24.34 8.87 -23.31
N ALA A 228 -23.28 8.08 -23.10
CA ALA A 228 -22.01 8.52 -22.56
C ALA A 228 -20.87 7.94 -23.36
N GLU A 229 -19.85 8.76 -23.63
CA GLU A 229 -18.59 8.34 -24.22
C GLU A 229 -17.56 8.17 -23.10
N ILE A 230 -17.08 6.92 -22.88
CA ILE A 230 -16.10 6.57 -21.85
C ILE A 230 -14.76 6.35 -22.56
N ILE A 231 -13.76 7.12 -22.19
CA ILE A 231 -12.40 6.99 -22.72
C ILE A 231 -11.57 6.26 -21.69
N LEU A 232 -10.96 5.16 -22.13
CA LEU A 232 -10.13 4.28 -21.32
C LEU A 232 -8.67 4.39 -21.76
N LYS A 233 -7.75 4.50 -20.81
CA LYS A 233 -6.31 4.40 -21.06
C LYS A 233 -5.73 3.45 -20.03
N ALA A 234 -5.07 2.39 -20.49
CA ALA A 234 -4.27 1.52 -19.63
C ALA A 234 -2.79 1.70 -19.99
N HIS A 235 -1.97 2.05 -19.01
CA HIS A 235 -0.52 2.16 -19.15
C HIS A 235 0.12 0.84 -18.71
N ILE A 236 0.77 0.14 -19.65
CA ILE A 236 1.34 -1.18 -19.43
C ILE A 236 2.85 -1.13 -19.61
N ARG A 237 3.57 -1.64 -18.61
CA ARG A 237 5.03 -1.73 -18.59
C ARG A 237 5.50 -3.17 -18.69
N ASN A 238 6.61 -3.38 -19.37
CA ASN A 238 7.28 -4.67 -19.47
C ASN A 238 8.69 -4.58 -18.86
N ASP A 239 8.83 -5.05 -17.65
CA ASP A 239 10.11 -5.17 -16.94
C ASP A 239 10.74 -6.58 -17.10
N SER A 240 10.19 -7.41 -17.98
CA SER A 240 10.81 -8.69 -18.35
C SER A 240 11.95 -8.48 -19.38
N LYS A 241 12.74 -9.54 -19.57
CA LYS A 241 13.84 -9.54 -20.56
C LYS A 241 13.38 -9.89 -21.99
N LYS A 242 12.09 -10.13 -22.22
CA LYS A 242 11.54 -10.58 -23.50
C LYS A 242 10.50 -9.61 -24.03
N ASN A 243 10.36 -9.53 -25.38
CA ASN A 243 9.23 -8.86 -25.97
C ASN A 243 7.93 -9.53 -25.51
N PHE A 244 6.98 -8.72 -25.11
CA PHE A 244 5.63 -9.17 -24.74
C PHE A 244 4.66 -8.85 -25.87
N LYS A 245 3.80 -9.81 -26.19
CA LYS A 245 2.61 -9.62 -27.01
C LYS A 245 1.43 -10.18 -26.23
N GLY A 246 0.39 -9.38 -26.03
CA GLY A 246 -0.77 -9.76 -25.24
C GLY A 246 -1.98 -8.93 -25.59
N VAL A 247 -3.03 -9.09 -24.79
CA VAL A 247 -4.31 -8.40 -24.95
C VAL A 247 -4.59 -7.64 -23.67
N VAL A 248 -5.02 -6.39 -23.82
CA VAL A 248 -5.67 -5.62 -22.75
C VAL A 248 -7.16 -5.78 -22.93
N GLU A 249 -7.84 -6.28 -21.91
CA GLU A 249 -9.28 -6.45 -21.88
C GLU A 249 -9.89 -5.40 -20.99
N TYR A 250 -10.91 -4.73 -21.50
CA TYR A 250 -11.71 -3.75 -20.75
C TYR A 250 -13.12 -4.29 -20.64
N GLU A 251 -13.57 -4.49 -19.44
CA GLU A 251 -14.95 -4.87 -19.12
C GLU A 251 -15.61 -3.77 -18.31
N LEU A 252 -16.76 -3.29 -18.78
CA LEU A 252 -17.63 -2.39 -18.05
C LEU A 252 -18.83 -3.20 -17.54
N GLN A 253 -19.01 -3.21 -16.22
CA GLN A 253 -20.12 -3.92 -15.59
C GLN A 253 -21.20 -2.94 -15.14
N GLN A 254 -22.46 -3.35 -15.28
CA GLN A 254 -23.61 -2.70 -14.69
C GLN A 254 -23.57 -2.82 -13.15
N PRO A 255 -24.35 -2.00 -12.41
CA PRO A 255 -24.45 -2.12 -10.96
C PRO A 255 -24.90 -3.51 -10.46
N ASP A 256 -25.60 -4.25 -11.27
CA ASP A 256 -26.05 -5.62 -10.98
C ASP A 256 -24.99 -6.70 -11.32
N GLY A 257 -23.81 -6.29 -11.78
CA GLY A 257 -22.70 -7.16 -12.19
C GLY A 257 -22.82 -7.72 -13.61
N THR A 258 -23.88 -7.39 -14.36
CA THR A 258 -23.98 -7.81 -15.76
C THR A 258 -23.05 -6.99 -16.66
N GLN A 259 -22.52 -7.60 -17.71
CA GLN A 259 -21.62 -6.93 -18.63
C GLN A 259 -22.35 -5.86 -19.46
N ALA A 260 -21.98 -4.60 -19.31
CA ALA A 260 -22.47 -3.48 -20.11
C ALA A 260 -21.70 -3.31 -21.42
N ALA A 261 -20.40 -3.52 -21.40
CA ALA A 261 -19.53 -3.47 -22.57
C ALA A 261 -18.26 -4.30 -22.36
N PHE A 262 -17.67 -4.73 -23.48
CA PHE A 262 -16.39 -5.42 -23.50
C PHE A 262 -15.57 -4.96 -24.71
N LEU A 263 -14.30 -4.66 -24.49
CA LEU A 263 -13.36 -4.30 -25.54
C LEU A 263 -12.05 -5.05 -25.32
N ASN A 264 -11.29 -5.24 -26.38
CA ASN A 264 -9.92 -5.72 -26.25
C ASN A 264 -8.98 -5.00 -27.23
N ASP A 265 -7.74 -4.83 -26.81
CA ASP A 265 -6.67 -4.21 -27.61
C ASP A 265 -5.43 -5.09 -27.58
N VAL A 266 -4.84 -5.35 -28.75
CA VAL A 266 -3.63 -6.16 -28.89
C VAL A 266 -2.40 -5.26 -28.78
N ILE A 267 -1.62 -5.49 -27.73
CA ILE A 267 -0.43 -4.69 -27.44
C ILE A 267 0.85 -5.49 -27.67
N GLN A 268 1.92 -4.74 -27.96
CA GLN A 268 3.29 -5.25 -27.98
C GLN A 268 4.17 -4.31 -27.18
N VAL A 269 4.88 -4.86 -26.17
CA VAL A 269 5.72 -4.07 -25.28
C VAL A 269 7.13 -4.66 -25.25
N ARG A 270 8.12 -3.84 -25.62
CA ARG A 270 9.54 -4.23 -25.57
C ARG A 270 10.05 -4.27 -24.13
N PRO A 271 11.12 -5.04 -23.84
CA PRO A 271 11.78 -5.03 -22.54
C PRO A 271 12.14 -3.62 -22.07
N GLY A 272 11.85 -3.31 -20.79
CA GLY A 272 12.12 -2.03 -20.18
C GLY A 272 11.33 -0.85 -20.76
N LYS A 273 10.24 -1.12 -21.51
CA LYS A 273 9.39 -0.08 -22.12
C LYS A 273 7.96 -0.18 -21.62
N ALA A 274 7.23 0.92 -21.80
CA ALA A 274 5.80 0.97 -21.56
C ALA A 274 5.06 1.36 -22.84
N VAL A 275 3.77 1.02 -22.89
CA VAL A 275 2.81 1.47 -23.91
C VAL A 275 1.50 1.84 -23.25
N THR A 276 0.74 2.72 -23.87
CA THR A 276 -0.63 3.04 -23.44
C THR A 276 -1.60 2.47 -24.47
N SER A 277 -2.39 1.47 -24.04
CA SER A 277 -3.62 1.08 -24.73
C SER A 277 -4.64 2.17 -24.51
N LYS A 278 -5.33 2.58 -25.57
CA LYS A 278 -6.37 3.61 -25.51
C LYS A 278 -7.59 3.15 -26.29
N ASP A 279 -8.73 3.11 -25.60
CA ASP A 279 -9.98 2.65 -26.18
C ASP A 279 -11.16 3.51 -25.74
N LYS A 280 -12.33 3.29 -26.35
CA LYS A 280 -13.52 4.07 -26.13
C LYS A 280 -14.77 3.19 -26.12
N ILE A 281 -15.59 3.34 -25.07
CA ILE A 281 -16.90 2.74 -24.96
C ILE A 281 -17.98 3.79 -25.21
N MET A 282 -18.93 3.47 -26.10
CA MET A 282 -20.19 4.22 -26.23
C MET A 282 -21.28 3.51 -25.47
N LEU A 283 -21.65 4.04 -24.32
CA LEU A 283 -22.71 3.51 -23.49
C LEU A 283 -24.05 4.19 -23.84
N LYS A 284 -25.05 3.41 -24.18
CA LYS A 284 -26.40 3.89 -24.46
C LYS A 284 -27.24 3.89 -23.18
N SER A 285 -28.04 4.95 -23.00
CA SER A 285 -28.91 5.12 -21.83
C SER A 285 -28.20 4.79 -20.50
N PRO A 286 -27.10 5.50 -20.18
CA PRO A 286 -26.33 5.23 -18.98
C PRO A 286 -27.18 5.50 -17.74
N LEU A 287 -26.97 4.69 -16.71
CA LEU A 287 -27.48 4.96 -15.37
C LEU A 287 -26.57 6.02 -14.75
N LEU A 288 -26.98 7.28 -14.81
CA LEU A 288 -26.17 8.37 -14.29
C LEU A 288 -26.12 8.34 -12.76
N TRP A 289 -24.96 8.67 -12.22
CA TRP A 289 -24.82 8.84 -10.79
C TRP A 289 -25.60 10.06 -10.30
N SER A 290 -26.28 9.90 -9.20
CA SER A 290 -26.87 10.98 -8.42
C SER A 290 -26.77 10.62 -6.94
N PRO A 291 -26.94 11.59 -6.00
CA PRO A 291 -26.98 11.25 -4.57
C PRO A 291 -28.07 10.20 -4.23
N GLU A 292 -29.14 10.15 -5.04
CA GLU A 292 -30.26 9.22 -4.88
C GLU A 292 -30.79 8.77 -6.27
N PRO A 293 -30.40 7.59 -6.77
CA PRO A 293 -29.48 6.58 -6.25
C PRO A 293 -28.02 6.84 -6.67
N PRO A 294 -27.01 6.48 -5.83
CA PRO A 294 -25.59 6.60 -6.16
C PRO A 294 -25.12 5.43 -7.03
N THR A 295 -25.56 5.40 -8.27
CA THR A 295 -25.29 4.32 -9.22
C THR A 295 -23.86 4.37 -9.73
N LEU A 296 -23.15 3.24 -9.68
CA LEU A 296 -21.77 3.09 -10.20
C LEU A 296 -21.71 1.92 -11.18
N TYR A 297 -20.90 2.10 -12.23
CA TYR A 297 -20.45 1.03 -13.13
C TYR A 297 -19.15 0.46 -12.66
#